data_2921e9b2a68b841c1f5783acd982b267
#
_entry.id   2921e9b2a68b841c1f5783acd982b267
#
_cell.length_a   1.000
_cell.length_b   1.000
_cell.length_c   1.000
_cell.angle_alpha   90.00
_cell.angle_beta   90.00
_cell.angle_gamma   90.00
#
_symmetry.space_group_name_H-M   'P 1'
#
loop_
_entity.id
_entity.type
_entity.pdbx_description
1 polymer ?
#
loop_
_entity_poly.entity_id
_entity_poly.type
_entity_poly.pdbx_seq_one_letter_code
_entity_poly.pdbx_strand_id
1 'polypeptide(L)'
;MKISYHKVLFALAAYLCALNFVFFAAVLDGLKKAEDPVLLGFTIFAGVFFILLSTLYVFSPPRLIKITGSFFIVVSAFSAYFMYNYGALLNRDMMITVLETDNKEALSYLNFKLILWTLFLVILPIGLLIALKIEYKKGIKTAFLRGFCGFVLSLGFAGVLVLLNSQSVIPFFRNNSNLKKLHLPYYPLSSFAKALNSKLSPPKPLEMIAADATRASNDASKPKLLVFVLGETARAASYSALGYSKNDTNAYTKPFVAANKAAYFDALSCGTLTAVSVPCMFSHMQRVAYDDDINAQNAIDFLASTGVNVSWYGNNNGGCKGVCDRVSGLYFGKEFDDILITALKNQLSNYENQPKDAIIVLHVLGSHGPTYYQRYPNEMKKFTPTCDTSDLAKCSSDEIINTYDNTILYTDYLISEFIAELEKNESFEGSLIYISDHGESLGENGIYLHGLPYAIAPDEQTHVPLMFYSKNADLMSRIKKGVSFSQDNIFHTLLGHFGVLSKYYDKNLDMFER
;
A
#
# COMPACT_ATOMS: atom_id res chain seq x y z
N MET A 1 -39.80 -9.56 -25.74
CA MET A 1 -39.11 -9.26 -27.00
C MET A 1 -37.83 -10.06 -27.03
N LYS A 2 -37.50 -10.77 -28.09
CA LYS A 2 -36.20 -11.44 -28.25
C LYS A 2 -35.20 -10.46 -28.84
N ILE A 3 -34.00 -10.39 -28.29
CA ILE A 3 -32.94 -9.47 -28.73
C ILE A 3 -31.84 -10.29 -29.36
N SER A 4 -31.31 -9.83 -30.51
CA SER A 4 -30.20 -10.53 -31.17
C SER A 4 -28.91 -10.45 -30.33
N TYR A 5 -28.13 -11.53 -30.33
CA TYR A 5 -26.84 -11.64 -29.65
C TYR A 5 -25.91 -10.44 -29.92
N HIS A 6 -25.78 -10.01 -31.17
CA HIS A 6 -24.92 -8.89 -31.53
C HIS A 6 -25.36 -7.56 -30.88
N LYS A 7 -26.68 -7.32 -30.78
CA LYS A 7 -27.20 -6.11 -30.10
C LYS A 7 -26.87 -6.12 -28.62
N VAL A 8 -26.90 -7.30 -27.98
CA VAL A 8 -26.53 -7.44 -26.56
C VAL A 8 -25.04 -7.18 -26.36
N LEU A 9 -24.17 -7.71 -27.24
CA LEU A 9 -22.72 -7.40 -27.18
C LEU A 9 -22.43 -5.91 -27.38
N PHE A 10 -23.11 -5.27 -28.31
CA PHE A 10 -22.97 -3.83 -28.57
C PHE A 10 -23.39 -3.00 -27.33
N ALA A 11 -24.53 -3.33 -26.75
CA ALA A 11 -25.00 -2.65 -25.53
C ALA A 11 -24.05 -2.87 -24.35
N LEU A 12 -23.54 -4.11 -24.20
CA LEU A 12 -22.57 -4.43 -23.16
C LEU A 12 -21.23 -3.71 -23.37
N ALA A 13 -20.73 -3.66 -24.62
CA ALA A 13 -19.53 -2.88 -24.95
C ALA A 13 -19.69 -1.38 -24.64
N ALA A 14 -20.86 -0.82 -24.99
CA ALA A 14 -21.17 0.58 -24.69
C ALA A 14 -21.23 0.82 -23.16
N TYR A 15 -21.81 -0.10 -22.42
CA TYR A 15 -21.87 -0.02 -20.95
C TYR A 15 -20.46 -0.11 -20.32
N LEU A 16 -19.64 -1.06 -20.73
CA LEU A 16 -18.26 -1.19 -20.27
C LEU A 16 -17.41 0.03 -20.69
N CYS A 17 -17.67 0.59 -21.86
CA CYS A 17 -17.02 1.82 -22.31
C CYS A 17 -17.41 2.98 -21.38
N ALA A 18 -18.68 3.11 -20.99
CA ALA A 18 -19.12 4.13 -20.03
C ALA A 18 -18.46 3.96 -18.64
N LEU A 19 -18.21 2.75 -18.18
CA LEU A 19 -17.48 2.48 -16.94
C LEU A 19 -15.99 2.90 -17.00
N ASN A 20 -15.44 3.15 -18.20
CA ASN A 20 -14.09 3.69 -18.38
C ASN A 20 -14.02 5.22 -18.21
N PHE A 21 -14.98 5.86 -17.55
CA PHE A 21 -15.07 7.31 -17.44
C PHE A 21 -13.83 7.95 -16.76
N VAL A 22 -13.17 7.27 -15.81
CA VAL A 22 -11.90 7.74 -15.20
C VAL A 22 -10.79 7.79 -16.26
N PHE A 23 -10.67 6.74 -17.05
CA PHE A 23 -9.74 6.72 -18.20
C PHE A 23 -10.05 7.85 -19.18
N PHE A 24 -11.31 8.03 -19.55
CA PHE A 24 -11.70 9.09 -20.50
C PHE A 24 -11.52 10.50 -19.93
N ALA A 25 -11.74 10.72 -18.64
CA ALA A 25 -11.43 11.99 -18.01
C ALA A 25 -9.94 12.34 -18.13
N ALA A 26 -9.07 11.37 -17.86
CA ALA A 26 -7.62 11.55 -18.03
C ALA A 26 -7.20 11.72 -19.50
N VAL A 27 -7.87 11.05 -20.44
CA VAL A 27 -7.67 11.28 -21.89
C VAL A 27 -8.05 12.70 -22.26
N LEU A 28 -9.22 13.19 -21.82
CA LEU A 28 -9.68 14.57 -22.11
C LEU A 28 -8.72 15.62 -21.56
N ASP A 29 -8.12 15.37 -20.40
CA ASP A 29 -7.11 16.27 -19.85
C ASP A 29 -5.83 16.29 -20.71
N GLY A 30 -5.36 15.12 -21.13
CA GLY A 30 -4.22 15.01 -22.04
C GLY A 30 -4.47 15.65 -23.41
N LEU A 31 -5.71 15.60 -23.91
CA LEU A 31 -6.09 16.20 -25.20
C LEU A 31 -6.00 17.73 -25.23
N LYS A 32 -6.02 18.42 -24.08
CA LYS A 32 -5.84 19.88 -24.01
C LYS A 32 -4.53 20.37 -24.63
N LYS A 33 -3.54 19.48 -24.74
CA LYS A 33 -2.20 19.77 -25.29
C LYS A 33 -2.01 19.19 -26.71
N ALA A 34 -3.05 18.59 -27.31
CA ALA A 34 -2.97 17.97 -28.63
C ALA A 34 -3.25 18.99 -29.74
N GLU A 35 -2.62 18.80 -30.91
CA GLU A 35 -2.84 19.66 -32.09
C GLU A 35 -4.24 19.51 -32.65
N ASP A 36 -4.75 18.25 -32.73
CA ASP A 36 -6.14 17.96 -33.14
C ASP A 36 -6.85 17.13 -32.05
N PRO A 37 -7.40 17.80 -31.03
CA PRO A 37 -8.02 17.12 -29.90
C PRO A 37 -9.32 16.38 -30.28
N VAL A 38 -10.05 16.85 -31.30
CA VAL A 38 -11.35 16.28 -31.69
C VAL A 38 -11.15 14.94 -32.40
N LEU A 39 -10.32 14.89 -33.43
CA LEU A 39 -10.06 13.67 -34.21
C LEU A 39 -9.34 12.64 -33.32
N LEU A 40 -8.36 13.07 -32.53
CA LEU A 40 -7.63 12.19 -31.61
C LEU A 40 -8.56 11.63 -30.54
N GLY A 41 -9.39 12.47 -29.93
CA GLY A 41 -10.40 12.07 -28.96
C GLY A 41 -11.35 11.03 -29.54
N PHE A 42 -11.95 11.31 -30.71
CA PHE A 42 -12.84 10.36 -31.38
C PHE A 42 -12.14 9.01 -31.65
N THR A 43 -10.89 9.05 -32.15
CA THR A 43 -10.10 7.84 -32.43
C THR A 43 -9.91 7.01 -31.15
N ILE A 44 -9.57 7.63 -30.01
CA ILE A 44 -9.36 6.94 -28.75
C ILE A 44 -10.68 6.36 -28.22
N PHE A 45 -11.77 7.16 -28.18
CA PHE A 45 -13.06 6.70 -27.68
C PHE A 45 -13.63 5.55 -28.51
N ALA A 46 -13.62 5.69 -29.85
CA ALA A 46 -14.08 4.64 -30.75
C ALA A 46 -13.16 3.40 -30.69
N GLY A 47 -11.84 3.61 -30.61
CA GLY A 47 -10.86 2.53 -30.46
C GLY A 47 -11.13 1.68 -29.20
N VAL A 48 -11.32 2.31 -28.05
CA VAL A 48 -11.67 1.62 -26.78
C VAL A 48 -12.97 0.82 -26.92
N PHE A 49 -14.01 1.43 -27.50
CA PHE A 49 -15.29 0.74 -27.71
C PHE A 49 -15.11 -0.52 -28.58
N PHE A 50 -14.40 -0.42 -29.70
CA PHE A 50 -14.21 -1.55 -30.61
C PHE A 50 -13.27 -2.62 -30.04
N ILE A 51 -12.28 -2.23 -29.23
CA ILE A 51 -11.45 -3.19 -28.47
C ILE A 51 -12.31 -3.95 -27.45
N LEU A 52 -13.15 -3.28 -26.68
CA LEU A 52 -14.08 -3.92 -25.75
C LEU A 52 -15.05 -4.85 -26.49
N LEU A 53 -15.59 -4.41 -27.62
CA LEU A 53 -16.50 -5.22 -28.42
C LEU A 53 -15.79 -6.47 -28.99
N SER A 54 -14.55 -6.34 -29.45
CA SER A 54 -13.76 -7.49 -29.94
C SER A 54 -13.52 -8.51 -28.82
N THR A 55 -13.17 -8.02 -27.62
CA THR A 55 -12.98 -8.86 -26.43
C THR A 55 -14.25 -9.62 -26.07
N LEU A 56 -15.40 -8.95 -26.10
CA LEU A 56 -16.68 -9.60 -25.85
C LEU A 56 -17.02 -10.67 -26.88
N TYR A 57 -16.67 -10.50 -28.14
CA TYR A 57 -16.85 -11.54 -29.16
C TYR A 57 -16.03 -12.80 -28.86
N VAL A 58 -14.84 -12.66 -28.27
CA VAL A 58 -13.97 -13.79 -27.88
C VAL A 58 -14.48 -14.46 -26.61
N PHE A 59 -14.68 -13.68 -25.55
CA PHE A 59 -14.91 -14.20 -24.19
C PHE A 59 -16.38 -14.39 -23.83
N SER A 60 -17.31 -13.88 -24.64
CA SER A 60 -18.75 -13.96 -24.37
C SER A 60 -19.51 -14.71 -25.46
N PRO A 61 -19.20 -16.01 -25.70
CA PRO A 61 -19.94 -16.79 -26.70
C PRO A 61 -21.43 -16.83 -26.33
N PRO A 62 -22.33 -17.09 -27.31
CA PRO A 62 -23.77 -16.92 -27.13
C PRO A 62 -24.37 -17.56 -25.87
N ARG A 63 -23.87 -18.72 -25.46
CA ARG A 63 -24.39 -19.43 -24.26
C ARG A 63 -23.84 -18.91 -22.94
N LEU A 64 -22.68 -18.26 -22.96
CA LEU A 64 -21.97 -17.78 -21.77
C LEU A 64 -22.10 -16.27 -21.57
N ILE A 65 -22.67 -15.54 -22.53
CA ILE A 65 -22.72 -14.07 -22.50
C ILE A 65 -23.29 -13.50 -21.19
N LYS A 66 -24.25 -14.16 -20.56
CA LYS A 66 -24.82 -13.72 -19.29
C LYS A 66 -23.81 -13.87 -18.15
N ILE A 67 -23.03 -14.93 -18.14
CA ILE A 67 -22.02 -15.19 -17.10
C ILE A 67 -20.81 -14.27 -17.32
N THR A 68 -20.24 -14.30 -18.53
CA THR A 68 -19.02 -13.52 -18.84
C THR A 68 -19.31 -12.02 -18.86
N GLY A 69 -20.49 -11.61 -19.35
CA GLY A 69 -20.93 -10.22 -19.30
C GLY A 69 -21.09 -9.73 -17.87
N SER A 70 -21.70 -10.53 -16.99
CA SER A 70 -21.79 -10.21 -15.55
C SER A 70 -20.41 -10.08 -14.91
N PHE A 71 -19.50 -10.99 -15.23
CA PHE A 71 -18.12 -10.92 -14.77
C PHE A 71 -17.43 -9.60 -15.17
N PHE A 72 -17.53 -9.20 -16.45
CA PHE A 72 -16.93 -7.94 -16.91
C PHE A 72 -17.59 -6.72 -16.27
N ILE A 73 -18.90 -6.75 -16.04
CA ILE A 73 -19.62 -5.69 -15.30
C ILE A 73 -19.07 -5.55 -13.88
N VAL A 74 -18.96 -6.66 -13.13
CA VAL A 74 -18.47 -6.68 -11.75
C VAL A 74 -17.07 -6.10 -11.68
N VAL A 75 -16.14 -6.65 -12.48
CA VAL A 75 -14.74 -6.21 -12.47
C VAL A 75 -14.63 -4.73 -12.84
N SER A 76 -15.28 -4.29 -13.91
CA SER A 76 -15.18 -2.90 -14.35
C SER A 76 -15.84 -1.92 -13.37
N ALA A 77 -17.00 -2.25 -12.83
CA ALA A 77 -17.74 -1.34 -11.96
C ALA A 77 -17.04 -1.15 -10.60
N PHE A 78 -16.54 -2.23 -9.97
CA PHE A 78 -15.78 -2.08 -8.72
C PHE A 78 -14.43 -1.42 -8.96
N SER A 79 -13.72 -1.76 -10.03
CA SER A 79 -12.49 -1.06 -10.40
C SER A 79 -12.72 0.43 -10.58
N ALA A 80 -13.75 0.82 -11.32
CA ALA A 80 -14.12 2.22 -11.50
C ALA A 80 -14.47 2.92 -10.18
N TYR A 81 -15.12 2.21 -9.23
CA TYR A 81 -15.43 2.76 -7.91
C TYR A 81 -14.16 3.17 -7.16
N PHE A 82 -13.21 2.25 -7.01
CA PHE A 82 -11.99 2.51 -6.26
C PHE A 82 -11.09 3.54 -6.97
N MET A 83 -10.98 3.48 -8.28
CA MET A 83 -10.25 4.48 -9.05
C MET A 83 -10.84 5.88 -8.92
N TYR A 84 -12.17 6.00 -8.94
CA TYR A 84 -12.85 7.29 -8.87
C TYR A 84 -12.87 7.89 -7.46
N ASN A 85 -13.15 7.07 -6.43
CA ASN A 85 -13.35 7.57 -5.07
C ASN A 85 -12.06 7.71 -4.27
N TYR A 86 -11.04 6.91 -4.60
CA TYR A 86 -9.79 6.86 -3.83
C TYR A 86 -8.55 7.16 -4.69
N GLY A 87 -8.71 7.35 -6.01
CA GLY A 87 -7.56 7.52 -6.92
C GLY A 87 -6.72 6.25 -7.06
N ALA A 88 -7.20 5.10 -6.58
CA ALA A 88 -6.42 3.87 -6.52
C ALA A 88 -6.02 3.37 -7.91
N LEU A 89 -4.75 3.04 -8.11
CA LEU A 89 -4.28 2.31 -9.28
C LEU A 89 -4.21 0.82 -8.96
N LEU A 90 -5.03 0.03 -9.68
CA LEU A 90 -5.18 -1.40 -9.44
C LEU A 90 -4.03 -2.20 -10.09
N ASN A 91 -2.79 -1.89 -9.68
CA ASN A 91 -1.57 -2.58 -10.11
C ASN A 91 -1.41 -3.94 -9.41
N ARG A 92 -0.31 -4.67 -9.70
CA ARG A 92 -0.03 -5.98 -9.10
C ARG A 92 0.00 -5.90 -7.56
N ASP A 93 0.67 -4.91 -7.01
CA ASP A 93 0.89 -4.79 -5.57
C ASP A 93 -0.41 -4.49 -4.84
N MET A 94 -1.24 -3.59 -5.39
CA MET A 94 -2.61 -3.36 -4.90
C MET A 94 -3.46 -4.64 -4.97
N MET A 95 -3.31 -5.46 -6.02
CA MET A 95 -4.02 -6.75 -6.10
C MET A 95 -3.51 -7.77 -5.09
N ILE A 96 -2.24 -7.74 -4.72
CA ILE A 96 -1.71 -8.54 -3.61
C ILE A 96 -2.36 -8.09 -2.30
N THR A 97 -2.41 -6.79 -2.03
CA THR A 97 -3.09 -6.23 -0.85
C THR A 97 -4.56 -6.67 -0.80
N VAL A 98 -5.30 -6.56 -1.92
CA VAL A 98 -6.70 -7.03 -2.01
C VAL A 98 -6.84 -8.53 -1.68
N LEU A 99 -5.89 -9.36 -2.10
CA LEU A 99 -5.89 -10.79 -1.77
C LEU A 99 -5.51 -11.10 -0.32
N GLU A 100 -4.90 -10.15 0.38
CA GLU A 100 -4.47 -10.26 1.78
C GLU A 100 -5.40 -9.55 2.77
N THR A 101 -6.27 -8.65 2.26
CA THR A 101 -7.27 -7.92 3.03
C THR A 101 -8.18 -8.87 3.81
N ASP A 102 -8.29 -8.66 5.11
CA ASP A 102 -9.17 -9.43 5.97
C ASP A 102 -10.63 -8.92 5.93
N ASN A 103 -11.53 -9.68 6.58
CA ASN A 103 -12.96 -9.33 6.58
C ASN A 103 -13.26 -8.00 7.29
N LYS A 104 -12.49 -7.60 8.31
CA LYS A 104 -12.71 -6.34 9.04
C LYS A 104 -12.30 -5.16 8.17
N GLU A 105 -11.15 -5.26 7.54
CA GLU A 105 -10.65 -4.28 6.61
C GLU A 105 -11.58 -4.14 5.40
N ALA A 106 -12.00 -5.26 4.78
CA ALA A 106 -12.95 -5.25 3.67
C ALA A 106 -14.29 -4.57 4.06
N LEU A 107 -14.80 -4.82 5.27
CA LEU A 107 -16.02 -4.20 5.77
C LEU A 107 -15.85 -2.71 6.06
N SER A 108 -14.64 -2.22 6.33
CA SER A 108 -14.38 -0.80 6.57
C SER A 108 -14.65 0.08 5.33
N TYR A 109 -14.56 -0.51 4.12
CA TYR A 109 -14.93 0.18 2.87
C TYR A 109 -16.43 0.20 2.61
N LEU A 110 -17.25 -0.55 3.39
CA LEU A 110 -18.69 -0.61 3.17
C LEU A 110 -19.36 0.67 3.65
N ASN A 111 -19.77 1.50 2.68
CA ASN A 111 -20.49 2.73 2.92
C ASN A 111 -21.72 2.85 2.00
N PHE A 112 -22.59 3.81 2.28
CA PHE A 112 -23.83 4.00 1.53
C PHE A 112 -23.58 4.26 0.03
N LYS A 113 -22.50 4.94 -0.32
CA LYS A 113 -22.11 5.23 -1.71
C LYS A 113 -21.75 3.95 -2.45
N LEU A 114 -20.97 3.05 -1.82
CA LEU A 114 -20.65 1.74 -2.40
C LEU A 114 -21.90 0.87 -2.58
N ILE A 115 -22.84 0.93 -1.62
CA ILE A 115 -24.13 0.19 -1.73
C ILE A 115 -24.92 0.69 -2.94
N LEU A 116 -25.11 2.00 -3.10
CA LEU A 116 -25.80 2.58 -4.26
C LEU A 116 -25.07 2.27 -5.56
N TRP A 117 -23.73 2.40 -5.56
CA TRP A 117 -22.91 2.04 -6.72
C TRP A 117 -23.12 0.59 -7.15
N THR A 118 -23.06 -0.32 -6.19
CA THR A 118 -23.30 -1.76 -6.43
C THR A 118 -24.71 -2.01 -6.95
N LEU A 119 -25.72 -1.37 -6.36
CA LEU A 119 -27.11 -1.54 -6.78
C LEU A 119 -27.32 -1.09 -8.24
N PHE A 120 -26.86 0.13 -8.59
CA PHE A 120 -27.16 0.73 -9.90
C PHE A 120 -26.20 0.33 -10.99
N LEU A 121 -24.90 0.10 -10.69
CA LEU A 121 -23.88 -0.18 -11.70
C LEU A 121 -23.44 -1.65 -11.73
N VAL A 122 -23.93 -2.48 -10.81
CA VAL A 122 -23.65 -3.93 -10.84
C VAL A 122 -24.97 -4.72 -10.89
N ILE A 123 -25.78 -4.65 -9.84
CA ILE A 123 -26.96 -5.53 -9.70
C ILE A 123 -28.01 -5.24 -10.78
N LEU A 124 -28.35 -3.97 -11.01
CA LEU A 124 -29.35 -3.60 -12.00
C LEU A 124 -28.95 -4.00 -13.43
N PRO A 125 -27.74 -3.68 -13.93
CA PRO A 125 -27.33 -4.11 -15.28
C PRO A 125 -27.22 -5.62 -15.44
N ILE A 126 -26.74 -6.34 -14.41
CA ILE A 126 -26.70 -7.80 -14.41
C ILE A 126 -28.11 -8.38 -14.41
N GLY A 127 -29.02 -7.85 -13.59
CA GLY A 127 -30.43 -8.25 -13.58
C GLY A 127 -31.09 -8.06 -14.94
N LEU A 128 -30.86 -6.93 -15.59
CA LEU A 128 -31.32 -6.66 -16.96
C LEU A 128 -30.73 -7.66 -17.95
N LEU A 129 -29.41 -7.92 -17.90
CA LEU A 129 -28.74 -8.88 -18.78
C LEU A 129 -29.30 -10.30 -18.62
N ILE A 130 -29.56 -10.74 -17.37
CA ILE A 130 -30.12 -12.05 -17.07
C ILE A 130 -31.58 -12.15 -17.57
N ALA A 131 -32.38 -11.09 -17.44
CA ALA A 131 -33.77 -11.05 -17.86
C ALA A 131 -33.94 -11.07 -19.39
N LEU A 132 -32.91 -10.67 -20.16
CA LEU A 132 -33.00 -10.66 -21.61
C LEU A 132 -33.22 -12.05 -22.21
N LYS A 133 -34.18 -12.17 -23.13
CA LYS A 133 -34.37 -13.35 -23.99
C LYS A 133 -33.52 -13.17 -25.24
N ILE A 134 -32.32 -13.79 -25.24
CA ILE A 134 -31.33 -13.62 -26.31
C ILE A 134 -31.59 -14.65 -27.41
N GLU A 135 -31.64 -14.21 -28.65
CA GLU A 135 -31.73 -15.10 -29.81
C GLU A 135 -30.39 -15.66 -30.21
N TYR A 136 -30.29 -16.97 -30.22
CA TYR A 136 -29.13 -17.70 -30.74
C TYR A 136 -29.51 -18.42 -32.03
N LYS A 137 -28.75 -18.20 -33.09
CA LYS A 137 -28.87 -19.06 -34.29
C LYS A 137 -28.25 -20.43 -34.01
N LYS A 138 -28.96 -21.50 -34.34
CA LYS A 138 -28.53 -22.88 -34.11
C LYS A 138 -27.27 -23.23 -34.93
N GLY A 139 -26.35 -23.96 -34.33
CA GLY A 139 -25.11 -24.48 -34.90
C GLY A 139 -23.83 -23.89 -34.33
N ILE A 140 -22.97 -24.77 -33.75
CA ILE A 140 -21.69 -24.35 -33.13
C ILE A 140 -20.74 -23.70 -34.15
N LYS A 141 -20.63 -24.28 -35.35
CA LYS A 141 -19.79 -23.73 -36.43
C LYS A 141 -20.21 -22.31 -36.84
N THR A 142 -21.55 -22.08 -36.96
CA THR A 142 -22.10 -20.77 -37.34
C THR A 142 -21.91 -19.75 -36.21
N ALA A 143 -22.05 -20.17 -34.95
CA ALA A 143 -21.80 -19.29 -33.82
C ALA A 143 -20.32 -18.90 -33.72
N PHE A 144 -19.41 -19.87 -33.89
CA PHE A 144 -17.97 -19.63 -33.89
C PHE A 144 -17.54 -18.69 -35.04
N LEU A 145 -17.97 -18.98 -36.29
CA LEU A 145 -17.61 -18.15 -37.43
C LEU A 145 -18.08 -16.70 -37.28
N ARG A 146 -19.29 -16.49 -36.74
CA ARG A 146 -19.82 -15.13 -36.50
C ARG A 146 -19.08 -14.43 -35.36
N GLY A 147 -18.75 -15.15 -34.28
CA GLY A 147 -17.93 -14.63 -33.21
C GLY A 147 -16.56 -14.20 -33.74
N PHE A 148 -15.93 -15.06 -34.54
CA PHE A 148 -14.64 -14.78 -35.17
C PHE A 148 -14.70 -13.60 -36.15
N CYS A 149 -15.70 -13.57 -37.04
CA CYS A 149 -15.91 -12.42 -37.93
C CYS A 149 -16.16 -11.13 -37.13
N GLY A 150 -16.99 -11.17 -36.10
CA GLY A 150 -17.24 -10.03 -35.23
C GLY A 150 -15.99 -9.53 -34.54
N PHE A 151 -15.15 -10.44 -34.02
CA PHE A 151 -13.85 -10.14 -33.43
C PHE A 151 -12.93 -9.45 -34.45
N VAL A 152 -12.71 -10.08 -35.62
CA VAL A 152 -11.81 -9.56 -36.67
C VAL A 152 -12.29 -8.20 -37.18
N LEU A 153 -13.59 -8.03 -37.42
CA LEU A 153 -14.14 -6.75 -37.87
C LEU A 153 -14.00 -5.66 -36.82
N SER A 154 -14.29 -5.96 -35.57
CA SER A 154 -14.17 -4.97 -34.49
C SER A 154 -12.70 -4.57 -34.24
N LEU A 155 -11.80 -5.56 -34.16
CA LEU A 155 -10.39 -5.31 -33.98
C LEU A 155 -9.77 -4.61 -35.18
N GLY A 156 -10.16 -5.04 -36.41
CA GLY A 156 -9.73 -4.42 -37.65
C GLY A 156 -10.16 -2.96 -37.75
N PHE A 157 -11.40 -2.65 -37.33
CA PHE A 157 -11.88 -1.26 -37.34
C PHE A 157 -11.10 -0.39 -36.32
N ALA A 158 -10.85 -0.90 -35.11
CA ALA A 158 -10.00 -0.23 -34.13
C ALA A 158 -8.57 0.00 -34.70
N GLY A 159 -8.00 -1.01 -35.34
CA GLY A 159 -6.68 -0.92 -35.97
C GLY A 159 -6.62 0.12 -37.10
N VAL A 160 -7.64 0.16 -37.98
CA VAL A 160 -7.74 1.18 -39.02
C VAL A 160 -7.82 2.58 -38.44
N LEU A 161 -8.63 2.82 -37.40
CA LEU A 161 -8.71 4.12 -36.75
C LEU A 161 -7.36 4.57 -36.18
N VAL A 162 -6.63 3.66 -35.54
CA VAL A 162 -5.28 3.95 -35.01
C VAL A 162 -4.29 4.21 -36.17
N LEU A 163 -4.31 3.41 -37.24
CA LEU A 163 -3.41 3.59 -38.37
C LEU A 163 -3.62 4.93 -39.10
N LEU A 164 -4.88 5.30 -39.34
CA LEU A 164 -5.23 6.58 -39.97
C LEU A 164 -4.81 7.80 -39.13
N ASN A 165 -4.67 7.66 -37.83
CA ASN A 165 -4.28 8.73 -36.93
C ASN A 165 -3.04 8.39 -36.10
N SER A 166 -2.18 7.52 -36.62
CA SER A 166 -1.02 6.97 -35.88
C SER A 166 -0.01 8.03 -35.45
N GLN A 167 0.16 9.09 -36.28
CA GLN A 167 1.06 10.21 -35.98
C GLN A 167 0.67 10.98 -34.72
N SER A 168 -0.61 10.97 -34.34
CA SER A 168 -1.12 11.63 -33.11
C SER A 168 -1.31 10.63 -31.96
N VAL A 169 -1.85 9.43 -32.24
CA VAL A 169 -2.18 8.43 -31.22
C VAL A 169 -0.92 7.87 -30.55
N ILE A 170 0.12 7.52 -31.32
CA ILE A 170 1.34 6.91 -30.78
C ILE A 170 2.08 7.86 -29.84
N PRO A 171 2.39 9.12 -30.24
CA PRO A 171 3.02 10.08 -29.33
C PRO A 171 2.15 10.40 -28.13
N PHE A 172 0.81 10.50 -28.30
CA PHE A 172 -0.11 10.76 -27.20
C PHE A 172 0.01 9.70 -26.09
N PHE A 173 -0.10 8.41 -26.43
CA PHE A 173 0.03 7.34 -25.43
C PHE A 173 1.45 7.17 -24.89
N ARG A 174 2.48 7.51 -25.66
CA ARG A 174 3.86 7.55 -25.18
C ARG A 174 4.06 8.64 -24.12
N ASN A 175 3.53 9.83 -24.39
CA ASN A 175 3.64 10.97 -23.47
C ASN A 175 2.69 10.84 -22.26
N ASN A 176 1.61 10.07 -22.39
CA ASN A 176 0.63 9.79 -21.34
C ASN A 176 0.62 8.30 -20.98
N SER A 177 1.80 7.72 -20.70
CA SER A 177 1.98 6.28 -20.49
C SER A 177 1.14 5.70 -19.34
N ASN A 178 0.76 6.52 -18.36
CA ASN A 178 -0.09 6.12 -17.23
C ASN A 178 -1.53 5.81 -17.64
N LEU A 179 -2.02 6.32 -18.79
CA LEU A 179 -3.39 6.03 -19.26
C LEU A 179 -3.67 4.53 -19.41
N LYS A 180 -2.67 3.73 -19.80
CA LYS A 180 -2.81 2.27 -19.90
C LYS A 180 -3.18 1.61 -18.57
N LYS A 181 -2.81 2.22 -17.43
CA LYS A 181 -3.10 1.72 -16.08
C LYS A 181 -4.55 1.99 -15.65
N LEU A 182 -5.27 2.84 -16.38
CA LEU A 182 -6.65 3.22 -16.08
C LEU A 182 -7.67 2.44 -16.94
N HIS A 183 -7.22 1.64 -17.90
CA HIS A 183 -8.10 1.01 -18.88
C HIS A 183 -8.77 -0.25 -18.32
N LEU A 184 -10.09 -0.20 -18.18
CA LEU A 184 -10.92 -1.28 -17.67
C LEU A 184 -11.49 -2.16 -18.79
N PRO A 185 -11.63 -3.47 -18.54
CA PRO A 185 -11.22 -4.24 -17.38
C PRO A 185 -9.78 -4.79 -17.45
N TYR A 186 -9.01 -4.45 -18.47
CA TYR A 186 -7.75 -5.14 -18.82
C TYR A 186 -6.65 -4.97 -17.79
N TYR A 187 -6.43 -3.73 -17.31
CA TYR A 187 -5.35 -3.49 -16.38
C TYR A 187 -5.58 -4.19 -15.03
N PRO A 188 -6.76 -4.06 -14.38
CA PRO A 188 -7.05 -4.81 -13.16
C PRO A 188 -6.97 -6.32 -13.34
N LEU A 189 -7.50 -6.87 -14.43
CA LEU A 189 -7.45 -8.32 -14.70
C LEU A 189 -6.03 -8.82 -14.90
N SER A 190 -5.20 -8.08 -15.66
CA SER A 190 -3.79 -8.45 -15.86
C SER A 190 -3.00 -8.35 -14.57
N SER A 191 -3.26 -7.35 -13.75
CA SER A 191 -2.65 -7.14 -12.44
C SER A 191 -3.04 -8.24 -11.46
N PHE A 192 -4.32 -8.61 -11.43
CA PHE A 192 -4.82 -9.72 -10.62
C PHE A 192 -4.21 -11.06 -11.04
N ALA A 193 -4.12 -11.32 -12.35
CA ALA A 193 -3.47 -12.54 -12.84
C ALA A 193 -1.99 -12.62 -12.44
N LYS A 194 -1.27 -11.49 -12.47
CA LYS A 194 0.13 -11.42 -12.00
C LYS A 194 0.23 -11.65 -10.49
N ALA A 195 -0.64 -11.01 -9.69
CA ALA A 195 -0.69 -11.20 -8.25
C ALA A 195 -1.01 -12.66 -7.87
N LEU A 196 -2.00 -13.25 -8.55
CA LEU A 196 -2.37 -14.65 -8.33
C LEU A 196 -1.24 -15.60 -8.71
N ASN A 197 -0.59 -15.37 -9.85
CA ASN A 197 0.57 -16.17 -10.27
C ASN A 197 1.71 -16.08 -9.25
N SER A 198 2.00 -14.91 -8.72
CA SER A 198 3.00 -14.73 -7.66
C SER A 198 2.64 -15.53 -6.40
N LYS A 199 1.37 -15.52 -5.98
CA LYS A 199 0.91 -16.30 -4.80
C LYS A 199 0.85 -17.82 -5.04
N LEU A 200 0.56 -18.27 -6.24
CA LEU A 200 0.46 -19.70 -6.59
C LEU A 200 1.80 -20.31 -6.99
N SER A 201 2.78 -19.48 -7.34
CA SER A 201 4.13 -19.97 -7.62
C SER A 201 4.76 -20.53 -6.36
N PRO A 202 5.46 -21.67 -6.41
CA PRO A 202 6.18 -22.15 -5.25
C PRO A 202 7.17 -21.08 -4.79
N PRO A 203 7.32 -20.87 -3.47
CA PRO A 203 8.28 -19.91 -2.95
C PRO A 203 9.68 -20.26 -3.45
N LYS A 204 10.42 -19.27 -3.92
CA LYS A 204 11.81 -19.45 -4.29
C LYS A 204 12.61 -19.94 -3.09
N PRO A 205 13.65 -20.75 -3.28
CA PRO A 205 14.54 -21.17 -2.19
C PRO A 205 15.05 -19.95 -1.43
N LEU A 206 15.10 -20.05 -0.10
CA LEU A 206 15.64 -18.98 0.73
C LEU A 206 17.15 -18.86 0.50
N GLU A 207 17.60 -17.69 0.11
CA GLU A 207 19.03 -17.38 0.02
C GLU A 207 19.58 -17.12 1.43
N MET A 208 20.50 -17.98 1.86
CA MET A 208 21.13 -17.95 3.19
C MET A 208 22.28 -16.95 3.20
N ILE A 209 21.96 -15.66 3.14
CA ILE A 209 22.94 -14.58 3.02
C ILE A 209 23.56 -14.17 4.37
N ALA A 210 22.97 -14.54 5.50
CA ALA A 210 23.49 -14.24 6.84
C ALA A 210 24.61 -15.24 7.29
N ALA A 211 25.01 -16.17 6.44
CA ALA A 211 26.00 -17.18 6.81
C ALA A 211 27.41 -16.62 7.10
N ASP A 212 27.73 -15.43 6.59
CA ASP A 212 28.98 -14.71 6.86
C ASP A 212 28.87 -13.73 8.03
N ALA A 213 27.69 -13.60 8.62
CA ALA A 213 27.47 -12.66 9.71
C ALA A 213 28.26 -13.06 10.96
N THR A 214 29.01 -12.13 11.48
CA THR A 214 29.73 -12.24 12.74
C THR A 214 29.38 -11.06 13.62
N ARG A 215 29.67 -11.17 14.90
CA ARG A 215 29.39 -10.08 15.83
C ARG A 215 30.66 -9.70 16.56
N ALA A 216 30.97 -8.40 16.58
CA ALA A 216 32.04 -7.88 17.41
C ALA A 216 31.75 -8.14 18.91
N SER A 217 32.78 -8.41 19.71
CA SER A 217 32.62 -8.52 21.16
C SER A 217 31.99 -7.23 21.70
N ASN A 218 30.96 -7.39 22.51
CA ASN A 218 30.33 -6.26 23.19
C ASN A 218 31.01 -6.07 24.56
N ASP A 219 31.88 -5.07 24.64
CA ASP A 219 32.56 -4.71 25.92
C ASP A 219 31.70 -3.77 26.77
N ALA A 220 30.41 -3.55 26.39
CA ALA A 220 29.50 -2.71 27.15
C ALA A 220 29.13 -3.34 28.50
N SER A 221 28.96 -2.53 29.51
CA SER A 221 28.60 -2.97 30.88
C SER A 221 27.18 -3.57 30.96
N LYS A 222 26.30 -3.23 30.02
CA LYS A 222 24.93 -3.73 29.92
C LYS A 222 24.63 -4.18 28.51
N PRO A 223 23.77 -5.22 28.35
CA PRO A 223 23.30 -5.62 27.03
C PRO A 223 22.43 -4.53 26.40
N LYS A 224 22.43 -4.47 25.07
CA LYS A 224 21.61 -3.54 24.29
C LYS A 224 20.20 -4.06 24.12
N LEU A 225 19.22 -3.18 24.29
CA LEU A 225 17.83 -3.44 23.98
C LEU A 225 17.32 -2.40 23.00
N LEU A 226 16.89 -2.85 21.83
CA LEU A 226 16.24 -2.00 20.84
C LEU A 226 14.75 -2.32 20.75
N VAL A 227 13.89 -1.36 21.03
CA VAL A 227 12.48 -1.40 20.67
C VAL A 227 12.34 -0.78 19.29
N PHE A 228 11.95 -1.60 18.30
CA PHE A 228 11.69 -1.14 16.94
C PHE A 228 10.19 -1.03 16.74
N VAL A 229 9.66 0.19 16.68
CA VAL A 229 8.23 0.46 16.46
C VAL A 229 8.02 0.64 14.96
N LEU A 230 7.41 -0.35 14.34
CA LEU A 230 6.99 -0.29 12.94
C LEU A 230 5.62 0.38 12.87
N GLY A 231 5.61 1.62 12.41
CA GLY A 231 4.41 2.42 12.17
C GLY A 231 3.67 1.97 10.93
N GLU A 232 2.41 2.36 10.85
CA GLU A 232 1.52 2.05 9.72
C GLU A 232 0.86 3.33 9.23
N THR A 233 1.02 3.60 7.92
CA THR A 233 0.28 4.65 7.20
C THR A 233 0.45 6.05 7.82
N ALA A 234 1.63 6.37 8.40
CA ALA A 234 1.90 7.67 9.00
C ALA A 234 2.77 8.54 8.09
N ARG A 235 2.25 9.71 7.67
CA ARG A 235 2.97 10.66 6.81
C ARG A 235 3.77 11.68 7.63
N ALA A 236 4.97 12.03 7.18
CA ALA A 236 5.81 13.04 7.83
C ALA A 236 5.13 14.41 7.92
N ALA A 237 4.33 14.78 6.91
CA ALA A 237 3.62 16.05 6.82
C ALA A 237 2.61 16.32 7.95
N SER A 238 2.23 15.33 8.76
CA SER A 238 1.33 15.49 9.92
C SER A 238 2.06 15.46 11.27
N TYR A 239 3.41 15.50 11.29
CA TYR A 239 4.19 15.47 12.53
C TYR A 239 4.61 16.87 12.96
N SER A 240 4.11 17.32 14.13
CA SER A 240 4.48 18.64 14.67
C SER A 240 5.97 18.75 15.00
N ALA A 241 6.63 17.65 15.34
CA ALA A 241 8.07 17.56 15.52
C ALA A 241 8.87 17.77 14.21
N LEU A 242 8.23 17.68 13.04
CA LEU A 242 8.81 17.94 11.72
C LEU A 242 8.34 19.27 11.11
N GLY A 243 7.67 20.12 11.90
CA GLY A 243 7.25 21.45 11.46
C GLY A 243 5.78 21.60 11.09
N TYR A 244 4.97 20.54 11.23
CA TYR A 244 3.52 20.66 11.08
C TYR A 244 2.94 21.53 12.19
N SER A 245 2.11 22.53 11.82
CA SER A 245 1.69 23.59 12.74
C SER A 245 0.18 23.62 13.02
N LYS A 246 -0.65 22.83 12.31
CA LYS A 246 -2.10 22.88 12.51
C LYS A 246 -2.50 22.28 13.87
N ASN A 247 -1.92 21.13 14.23
CA ASN A 247 -2.19 20.42 15.46
C ASN A 247 -0.87 19.94 16.11
N ASP A 248 -0.78 19.95 17.44
CA ASP A 248 0.40 19.42 18.18
C ASP A 248 0.29 17.89 18.27
N THR A 249 0.67 17.21 17.22
CA THR A 249 0.55 15.75 17.06
C THR A 249 1.64 14.96 17.78
N ASN A 250 2.71 15.63 18.27
CA ASN A 250 3.82 15.00 19.01
C ASN A 250 3.93 15.52 20.46
N ALA A 251 2.79 15.80 21.09
CA ALA A 251 2.75 16.39 22.43
C ALA A 251 3.38 15.49 23.51
N TYR A 252 3.27 14.16 23.39
CA TYR A 252 3.74 13.20 24.39
C TYR A 252 5.24 12.90 24.28
N THR A 253 5.81 12.89 23.10
CA THR A 253 7.26 12.67 22.90
C THR A 253 8.08 13.94 22.97
N LYS A 254 7.46 15.11 22.86
CA LYS A 254 8.10 16.45 22.94
C LYS A 254 9.04 16.64 24.13
N PRO A 255 8.75 16.16 25.38
CA PRO A 255 9.69 16.26 26.51
C PRO A 255 11.01 15.52 26.27
N PHE A 256 10.99 14.37 25.58
CA PHE A 256 12.21 13.61 25.26
C PHE A 256 13.06 14.33 24.19
N VAL A 257 12.40 14.96 23.23
CA VAL A 257 13.08 15.80 22.22
C VAL A 257 13.74 17.01 22.90
N ALA A 258 13.02 17.71 23.77
CA ALA A 258 13.54 18.85 24.52
C ALA A 258 14.73 18.47 25.43
N ALA A 259 14.76 17.24 25.93
CA ALA A 259 15.86 16.70 26.73
C ALA A 259 17.03 16.16 25.88
N ASN A 260 17.01 16.29 24.56
CA ASN A 260 17.98 15.71 23.61
C ASN A 260 18.11 14.17 23.71
N LYS A 261 17.10 13.49 24.23
CA LYS A 261 17.03 12.02 24.30
C LYS A 261 16.36 11.43 23.07
N ALA A 262 15.63 12.25 22.29
CA ALA A 262 14.95 11.84 21.06
C ALA A 262 15.17 12.85 19.94
N ALA A 263 15.06 12.37 18.70
CA ALA A 263 15.12 13.22 17.50
C ALA A 263 14.22 12.66 16.41
N TYR A 264 13.53 13.56 15.69
CA TYR A 264 12.69 13.23 14.55
C TYR A 264 13.34 13.63 13.23
N PHE A 265 13.08 12.85 12.20
CA PHE A 265 13.56 13.07 10.84
C PHE A 265 12.45 12.74 9.83
N ASP A 266 12.44 13.46 8.73
CA ASP A 266 11.68 13.09 7.54
C ASP A 266 12.51 12.06 6.76
N ALA A 267 11.93 10.91 6.46
CA ALA A 267 12.58 9.81 5.77
C ALA A 267 11.76 9.34 4.57
N LEU A 268 12.44 8.83 3.54
CA LEU A 268 11.77 8.23 2.39
C LEU A 268 11.37 6.78 2.65
N SER A 269 10.13 6.43 2.33
CA SER A 269 9.67 5.05 2.38
C SER A 269 10.21 4.22 1.21
N CYS A 270 10.20 2.91 1.37
CA CYS A 270 10.58 1.95 0.32
C CYS A 270 9.47 1.72 -0.70
N GLY A 271 8.24 1.92 -0.28
CA GLY A 271 7.02 1.77 -1.09
C GLY A 271 5.89 2.63 -0.55
N THR A 272 4.73 2.47 -1.15
CA THR A 272 3.48 3.15 -0.76
C THR A 272 2.43 2.15 -0.27
N LEU A 273 2.84 0.92 0.03
CA LEU A 273 2.02 -0.19 0.52
C LEU A 273 2.83 -1.01 1.52
N THR A 274 2.23 -1.46 2.59
CA THR A 274 2.85 -2.32 3.61
C THR A 274 3.49 -3.57 3.01
N ALA A 275 2.81 -4.20 2.03
CA ALA A 275 3.30 -5.40 1.34
C ALA A 275 4.62 -5.17 0.57
N VAL A 276 4.95 -3.93 0.23
CA VAL A 276 6.20 -3.56 -0.45
C VAL A 276 7.20 -2.98 0.54
N SER A 277 6.77 -2.03 1.36
CA SER A 277 7.65 -1.26 2.24
C SER A 277 8.28 -2.11 3.34
N VAL A 278 7.50 -2.98 3.99
CA VAL A 278 7.99 -3.75 5.14
C VAL A 278 9.09 -4.72 4.73
N PRO A 279 8.91 -5.63 3.75
CA PRO A 279 10.01 -6.52 3.36
C PRO A 279 11.20 -5.77 2.76
N CYS A 280 10.98 -4.69 2.02
CA CYS A 280 12.05 -3.87 1.47
C CYS A 280 12.89 -3.19 2.57
N MET A 281 12.24 -2.60 3.58
CA MET A 281 12.89 -1.92 4.71
C MET A 281 13.87 -2.83 5.49
N PHE A 282 13.54 -4.10 5.63
CA PHE A 282 14.38 -5.07 6.31
C PHE A 282 15.35 -5.81 5.38
N SER A 283 15.30 -5.54 4.06
CA SER A 283 16.22 -6.11 3.07
C SER A 283 17.57 -5.41 3.07
N HIS A 284 18.61 -6.15 2.66
CA HIS A 284 19.92 -5.57 2.36
C HIS A 284 19.93 -4.75 1.05
N MET A 285 18.92 -4.90 0.22
CA MET A 285 18.78 -4.19 -1.05
C MET A 285 18.14 -2.82 -0.83
N GLN A 286 18.68 -1.81 -1.48
CA GLN A 286 18.06 -0.48 -1.51
C GLN A 286 16.82 -0.50 -2.40
N ARG A 287 15.84 0.37 -2.13
CA ARG A 287 14.56 0.50 -2.86
C ARG A 287 14.69 0.42 -4.38
N VAL A 288 15.67 1.10 -4.94
CA VAL A 288 15.86 1.15 -6.41
C VAL A 288 16.30 -0.17 -7.03
N ALA A 289 16.89 -1.05 -6.23
CA ALA A 289 17.36 -2.37 -6.63
C ALA A 289 16.53 -3.51 -6.01
N TYR A 290 15.55 -3.16 -5.17
CA TYR A 290 14.72 -4.14 -4.48
C TYR A 290 13.88 -4.95 -5.47
N ASP A 291 14.01 -6.28 -5.38
CA ASP A 291 13.27 -7.26 -6.15
C ASP A 291 12.52 -8.18 -5.19
N ASP A 292 11.21 -8.05 -5.13
CA ASP A 292 10.31 -8.86 -4.27
C ASP A 292 10.24 -10.32 -4.70
N ASP A 293 10.77 -10.65 -5.87
CA ASP A 293 10.95 -12.03 -6.32
C ASP A 293 12.17 -12.73 -5.68
N ILE A 294 13.07 -11.99 -5.01
CA ILE A 294 14.22 -12.57 -4.31
C ILE A 294 13.82 -12.93 -2.87
N ASN A 295 13.84 -14.23 -2.55
CA ASN A 295 13.60 -14.72 -1.20
C ASN A 295 14.93 -14.87 -0.46
N ALA A 296 15.39 -13.80 0.20
CA ALA A 296 16.65 -13.79 0.94
C ALA A 296 16.40 -13.55 2.44
N GLN A 297 17.38 -13.96 3.27
CA GLN A 297 17.39 -13.59 4.69
C GLN A 297 17.42 -12.07 4.83
N ASN A 298 16.75 -11.55 5.86
CA ASN A 298 16.58 -10.12 6.14
C ASN A 298 17.32 -9.71 7.43
N ALA A 299 17.27 -8.42 7.81
CA ALA A 299 17.95 -7.91 8.99
C ALA A 299 17.64 -8.71 10.27
N ILE A 300 16.40 -9.15 10.45
CA ILE A 300 15.96 -9.93 11.60
C ILE A 300 16.68 -11.29 11.65
N ASP A 301 16.87 -11.93 10.51
CA ASP A 301 17.62 -13.18 10.39
C ASP A 301 19.10 -13.00 10.73
N PHE A 302 19.73 -11.90 10.26
CA PHE A 302 21.12 -11.58 10.59
C PHE A 302 21.30 -11.39 12.11
N LEU A 303 20.39 -10.66 12.75
CA LEU A 303 20.42 -10.48 14.20
C LEU A 303 20.25 -11.80 14.94
N ALA A 304 19.24 -12.59 14.58
CA ALA A 304 18.97 -13.89 15.20
C ALA A 304 20.16 -14.87 15.02
N SER A 305 20.76 -14.93 13.81
CA SER A 305 21.91 -15.82 13.54
C SER A 305 23.16 -15.46 14.33
N THR A 306 23.30 -14.22 14.77
CA THR A 306 24.43 -13.72 15.58
C THR A 306 24.14 -13.69 17.08
N GLY A 307 23.04 -14.31 17.54
CA GLY A 307 22.71 -14.52 18.94
C GLY A 307 22.02 -13.33 19.62
N VAL A 308 21.50 -12.37 18.86
CA VAL A 308 20.58 -11.35 19.36
C VAL A 308 19.21 -11.98 19.57
N ASN A 309 18.59 -11.79 20.74
CA ASN A 309 17.22 -12.22 20.98
C ASN A 309 16.26 -11.37 20.14
N VAL A 310 15.38 -12.03 19.39
CA VAL A 310 14.42 -11.36 18.52
C VAL A 310 13.01 -11.74 18.90
N SER A 311 12.13 -10.74 19.08
CA SER A 311 10.69 -10.92 19.28
C SER A 311 9.91 -9.96 18.41
N TRP A 312 8.79 -10.42 17.83
CA TRP A 312 7.90 -9.61 17.00
C TRP A 312 6.49 -9.64 17.57
N TYR A 313 5.93 -8.48 17.89
CA TYR A 313 4.56 -8.33 18.34
C TYR A 313 3.81 -7.40 17.39
N GLY A 314 2.71 -7.88 16.83
CA GLY A 314 1.93 -7.11 15.86
C GLY A 314 0.46 -6.97 16.27
N ASN A 315 -0.11 -5.82 16.01
CA ASN A 315 -1.55 -5.59 16.03
C ASN A 315 -2.09 -5.31 14.62
N ASN A 316 -1.20 -5.14 13.65
CA ASN A 316 -1.53 -4.95 12.24
C ASN A 316 -1.98 -6.27 11.60
N ASN A 317 -3.19 -6.30 11.03
CA ASN A 317 -3.78 -7.50 10.43
C ASN A 317 -3.01 -8.05 9.22
N GLY A 318 -2.22 -7.22 8.56
CA GLY A 318 -1.40 -7.60 7.41
C GLY A 318 -0.21 -8.52 7.72
N GLY A 319 0.04 -8.84 9.00
CA GLY A 319 1.18 -9.64 9.42
C GLY A 319 2.53 -8.94 9.19
N CYS A 320 3.63 -9.68 9.26
CA CYS A 320 4.99 -9.15 9.04
C CYS A 320 5.48 -9.26 7.59
N LYS A 321 4.63 -9.62 6.67
CA LYS A 321 4.96 -9.75 5.24
C LYS A 321 6.21 -10.63 4.97
N GLY A 322 6.36 -11.71 5.72
CA GLY A 322 7.49 -12.65 5.59
C GLY A 322 8.74 -12.29 6.39
N VAL A 323 8.84 -11.06 6.91
CA VAL A 323 10.04 -10.60 7.64
C VAL A 323 10.28 -11.39 8.91
N CYS A 324 9.23 -11.72 9.66
CA CYS A 324 9.32 -12.40 10.96
C CYS A 324 9.06 -13.91 10.90
N ASP A 325 8.94 -14.53 9.74
CA ASP A 325 8.53 -15.94 9.60
C ASP A 325 9.46 -16.93 10.30
N ARG A 326 10.70 -16.52 10.56
CA ARG A 326 11.76 -17.35 11.16
C ARG A 326 12.09 -16.98 12.59
N VAL A 327 11.29 -16.12 13.21
CA VAL A 327 11.46 -15.70 14.62
C VAL A 327 10.15 -15.81 15.38
N SER A 328 10.20 -15.71 16.70
CA SER A 328 9.01 -15.75 17.53
C SER A 328 8.15 -14.51 17.32
N GLY A 329 6.89 -14.69 16.93
CA GLY A 329 5.96 -13.61 16.70
C GLY A 329 4.57 -13.89 17.28
N LEU A 330 3.85 -12.84 17.68
CA LEU A 330 2.48 -12.90 18.15
C LEU A 330 1.67 -11.74 17.56
N TYR A 331 0.49 -12.06 17.01
CA TYR A 331 -0.47 -11.08 16.50
C TYR A 331 -1.71 -11.02 17.37
N PHE A 332 -2.13 -9.81 17.73
CA PHE A 332 -3.24 -9.59 18.67
C PHE A 332 -4.58 -9.35 17.98
N GLY A 333 -4.62 -8.63 16.86
CA GLY A 333 -5.84 -8.26 16.14
C GLY A 333 -6.84 -7.49 17.02
N LYS A 334 -6.34 -6.63 17.90
CA LYS A 334 -7.15 -5.81 18.81
C LYS A 334 -7.59 -4.53 18.11
N GLU A 335 -8.60 -3.87 18.70
CA GLU A 335 -9.12 -2.60 18.20
C GLU A 335 -8.09 -1.48 18.30
N PHE A 336 -7.33 -1.44 19.41
CA PHE A 336 -6.33 -0.42 19.68
C PHE A 336 -4.95 -1.04 19.94
N ASP A 337 -3.92 -0.23 19.73
CA ASP A 337 -2.51 -0.64 19.81
C ASP A 337 -1.93 -0.65 21.24
N ASP A 338 -2.66 -0.22 22.26
CA ASP A 338 -2.23 -0.24 23.67
C ASP A 338 -1.91 -1.65 24.18
N ILE A 339 -2.45 -2.69 23.54
CA ILE A 339 -2.08 -4.09 23.82
C ILE A 339 -0.57 -4.33 23.67
N LEU A 340 0.10 -3.56 22.80
CA LEU A 340 1.54 -3.65 22.58
C LEU A 340 2.35 -3.14 23.77
N ILE A 341 1.79 -2.24 24.60
CA ILE A 341 2.42 -1.83 25.88
C ILE A 341 2.50 -3.03 26.81
N THR A 342 1.42 -3.79 26.90
CA THR A 342 1.38 -5.01 27.72
C THR A 342 2.35 -6.07 27.19
N ALA A 343 2.42 -6.23 25.86
CA ALA A 343 3.35 -7.16 25.23
C ALA A 343 4.81 -6.78 25.51
N LEU A 344 5.14 -5.49 25.41
CA LEU A 344 6.48 -4.98 25.73
C LEU A 344 6.84 -5.26 27.19
N LYS A 345 5.97 -4.91 28.15
CA LYS A 345 6.19 -5.15 29.60
C LYS A 345 6.47 -6.62 29.89
N ASN A 346 5.66 -7.52 29.35
CA ASN A 346 5.83 -8.97 29.55
C ASN A 346 7.16 -9.46 28.96
N GLN A 347 7.54 -8.97 27.78
CA GLN A 347 8.78 -9.39 27.15
C GLN A 347 10.02 -8.83 27.85
N LEU A 348 9.96 -7.60 28.36
CA LEU A 348 11.02 -7.02 29.18
C LEU A 348 11.26 -7.87 30.43
N SER A 349 10.20 -8.24 31.16
CA SER A 349 10.29 -9.10 32.35
C SER A 349 10.89 -10.48 32.01
N ASN A 350 10.58 -11.05 30.84
CA ASN A 350 11.20 -12.29 30.39
C ASN A 350 12.71 -12.15 30.14
N TYR A 351 13.14 -11.05 29.55
CA TYR A 351 14.53 -10.79 29.20
C TYR A 351 15.38 -10.41 30.42
N GLU A 352 14.79 -9.82 31.46
CA GLU A 352 15.50 -9.50 32.74
C GLU A 352 16.05 -10.75 33.43
N ASN A 353 15.41 -11.90 33.26
CA ASN A 353 15.87 -13.16 33.86
C ASN A 353 17.20 -13.67 33.25
N GLN A 354 17.49 -13.33 32.02
CA GLN A 354 18.75 -13.65 31.33
C GLN A 354 19.09 -12.52 30.34
N PRO A 355 19.64 -11.41 30.81
CA PRO A 355 19.91 -10.25 29.97
C PRO A 355 20.93 -10.57 28.89
N LYS A 356 20.49 -10.43 27.63
CA LYS A 356 21.30 -10.52 26.40
C LYS A 356 20.85 -9.44 25.45
N ASP A 357 21.66 -9.08 24.51
CA ASP A 357 21.26 -8.15 23.46
C ASP A 357 19.96 -8.60 22.80
N ALA A 358 19.01 -7.69 22.65
CA ALA A 358 17.68 -8.03 22.17
C ALA A 358 17.07 -6.91 21.31
N ILE A 359 16.26 -7.32 20.33
CA ILE A 359 15.35 -6.45 19.60
C ILE A 359 13.90 -6.93 19.81
N ILE A 360 13.02 -5.98 20.13
CA ILE A 360 11.58 -6.19 20.21
C ILE A 360 10.93 -5.33 19.13
N VAL A 361 10.34 -5.96 18.12
CA VAL A 361 9.58 -5.26 17.09
C VAL A 361 8.12 -5.16 17.52
N LEU A 362 7.58 -3.94 17.47
CA LEU A 362 6.19 -3.62 17.78
C LEU A 362 5.53 -3.05 16.53
N HIS A 363 4.70 -3.83 15.85
CA HIS A 363 4.04 -3.45 14.61
C HIS A 363 2.62 -2.97 14.90
N VAL A 364 2.40 -1.66 14.86
CA VAL A 364 1.12 -1.02 15.18
C VAL A 364 0.12 -1.11 14.02
N LEU A 365 -1.17 -1.03 14.33
CA LEU A 365 -2.23 -0.80 13.36
C LEU A 365 -2.23 0.67 12.88
N GLY A 366 -1.78 1.58 13.74
CA GLY A 366 -1.47 2.96 13.42
C GLY A 366 -2.60 3.76 12.80
N SER A 367 -2.27 4.45 11.70
CA SER A 367 -3.19 5.37 11.02
C SER A 367 -3.91 4.75 9.83
N HIS A 368 -4.08 3.42 9.78
CA HIS A 368 -4.65 2.70 8.64
C HIS A 368 -6.07 3.17 8.28
N GLY A 369 -6.24 3.72 7.07
CA GLY A 369 -7.51 4.22 6.53
C GLY A 369 -8.45 3.14 5.98
N PRO A 370 -9.65 3.53 5.51
CA PRO A 370 -10.24 4.88 5.55
C PRO A 370 -10.96 5.22 6.86
N THR A 371 -11.02 4.31 7.83
CA THR A 371 -11.74 4.46 9.10
C THR A 371 -10.85 5.02 10.20
N TYR A 372 -10.19 6.16 9.95
CA TYR A 372 -9.26 6.78 10.91
C TYR A 372 -9.88 6.99 12.29
N TYR A 373 -11.19 7.32 12.37
CA TYR A 373 -11.91 7.54 13.63
C TYR A 373 -11.99 6.28 14.53
N GLN A 374 -11.69 5.08 13.99
CA GLN A 374 -11.63 3.82 14.72
C GLN A 374 -10.21 3.44 15.15
N ARG A 375 -9.21 4.29 14.93
CA ARG A 375 -7.79 3.99 15.18
C ARG A 375 -7.27 4.56 16.50
N TYR A 376 -8.10 5.25 17.26
CA TYR A 376 -7.76 5.80 18.57
C TYR A 376 -8.97 5.74 19.51
N PRO A 377 -8.75 5.57 20.83
CA PRO A 377 -9.81 5.60 21.82
C PRO A 377 -10.35 7.03 22.01
N ASN A 378 -11.56 7.17 22.52
CA ASN A 378 -12.23 8.48 22.68
C ASN A 378 -11.42 9.51 23.47
N GLU A 379 -10.62 9.07 24.43
CA GLU A 379 -9.74 9.91 25.24
C GLU A 379 -8.66 10.61 24.39
N MET A 380 -8.32 10.03 23.23
CA MET A 380 -7.36 10.56 22.27
C MET A 380 -8.00 11.41 21.17
N LYS A 381 -9.32 11.59 21.18
CA LYS A 381 -10.05 12.50 20.28
C LYS A 381 -9.87 13.96 20.73
N LYS A 382 -8.70 14.55 20.45
CA LYS A 382 -8.32 15.90 20.89
C LYS A 382 -8.62 16.95 19.83
N PHE A 383 -8.41 16.63 18.56
CA PHE A 383 -8.60 17.54 17.45
C PHE A 383 -9.98 17.32 16.86
N THR A 384 -10.80 18.38 16.82
CA THR A 384 -12.20 18.36 16.38
C THR A 384 -12.52 19.56 15.49
N PRO A 385 -13.55 19.49 14.61
CA PRO A 385 -14.46 18.36 14.37
C PRO A 385 -13.79 17.18 13.66
N THR A 386 -14.41 15.98 13.72
CA THR A 386 -13.86 14.74 13.15
C THR A 386 -14.76 14.15 12.07
N CYS A 387 -14.15 13.39 11.17
CA CYS A 387 -14.81 12.61 10.14
C CYS A 387 -15.10 11.19 10.65
N ASP A 388 -16.28 10.97 11.22
CA ASP A 388 -16.66 9.71 11.85
C ASP A 388 -17.34 8.74 10.83
N THR A 389 -16.80 8.65 9.62
CA THR A 389 -17.28 7.78 8.54
C THR A 389 -16.12 7.32 7.63
N SER A 390 -16.28 6.16 6.97
CA SER A 390 -15.36 5.70 5.92
C SER A 390 -15.58 6.38 4.57
N ASP A 391 -16.67 7.14 4.40
CA ASP A 391 -16.96 7.93 3.19
C ASP A 391 -16.34 9.32 3.32
N LEU A 392 -15.02 9.40 3.11
CA LEU A 392 -14.24 10.63 3.26
C LEU A 392 -14.79 11.80 2.42
N ALA A 393 -15.48 11.52 1.31
CA ALA A 393 -16.07 12.56 0.46
C ALA A 393 -17.23 13.33 1.13
N LYS A 394 -17.76 12.84 2.26
CA LYS A 394 -18.80 13.54 3.05
C LYS A 394 -18.25 14.49 4.08
N CYS A 395 -16.96 14.42 4.32
CA CYS A 395 -16.28 15.22 5.33
C CYS A 395 -15.55 16.39 4.68
N SER A 396 -15.44 17.48 5.40
CA SER A 396 -14.54 18.56 5.05
C SER A 396 -13.07 18.12 5.21
N SER A 397 -12.17 18.82 4.54
CA SER A 397 -10.72 18.57 4.69
C SER A 397 -10.27 18.69 6.15
N ASP A 398 -10.83 19.64 6.90
CA ASP A 398 -10.49 19.84 8.31
C ASP A 398 -10.94 18.65 9.18
N GLU A 399 -12.12 18.10 8.94
CA GLU A 399 -12.60 16.91 9.66
C GLU A 399 -11.71 15.71 9.37
N ILE A 400 -11.31 15.48 8.12
CA ILE A 400 -10.42 14.38 7.72
C ILE A 400 -9.06 14.55 8.40
N ILE A 401 -8.46 15.75 8.29
CA ILE A 401 -7.15 16.05 8.88
C ILE A 401 -7.18 15.88 10.40
N ASN A 402 -8.17 16.45 11.10
CA ASN A 402 -8.28 16.33 12.55
C ASN A 402 -8.44 14.86 12.99
N THR A 403 -9.22 14.07 12.25
CA THR A 403 -9.39 12.66 12.54
C THR A 403 -8.10 11.89 12.37
N TYR A 404 -7.38 12.15 11.30
CA TYR A 404 -6.08 11.54 11.03
C TYR A 404 -5.02 12.00 12.06
N ASP A 405 -4.97 13.27 12.41
CA ASP A 405 -4.04 13.81 13.40
C ASP A 405 -4.26 13.22 14.80
N ASN A 406 -5.50 12.84 15.16
CA ASN A 406 -5.76 12.09 16.39
C ASN A 406 -5.13 10.69 16.36
N THR A 407 -5.00 10.04 15.19
CA THR A 407 -4.29 8.77 15.08
C THR A 407 -2.79 8.94 15.29
N ILE A 408 -2.22 10.02 14.76
CA ILE A 408 -0.80 10.36 14.96
C ILE A 408 -0.53 10.68 16.43
N LEU A 409 -1.39 11.47 17.07
CA LEU A 409 -1.29 11.78 18.50
C LEU A 409 -1.36 10.51 19.36
N TYR A 410 -2.22 9.56 19.01
CA TYR A 410 -2.31 8.28 19.71
C TYR A 410 -1.04 7.43 19.52
N THR A 411 -0.48 7.39 18.31
CA THR A 411 0.81 6.74 18.06
C THR A 411 1.93 7.40 18.87
N ASP A 412 1.94 8.73 18.96
CA ASP A 412 2.90 9.48 19.77
C ASP A 412 2.77 9.15 21.27
N TYR A 413 1.55 9.02 21.77
CA TYR A 413 1.29 8.54 23.12
C TYR A 413 1.86 7.13 23.35
N LEU A 414 1.61 6.18 22.44
CA LEU A 414 2.13 4.81 22.55
C LEU A 414 3.67 4.80 22.57
N ILE A 415 4.31 5.58 21.70
CA ILE A 415 5.77 5.72 21.68
C ILE A 415 6.27 6.25 23.04
N SER A 416 5.60 7.23 23.62
CA SER A 416 5.97 7.76 24.94
C SER A 416 5.86 6.71 26.05
N GLU A 417 4.84 5.85 26.02
CA GLU A 417 4.68 4.74 26.96
C GLU A 417 5.77 3.67 26.75
N PHE A 418 6.13 3.35 25.52
CA PHE A 418 7.26 2.43 25.25
C PHE A 418 8.58 2.99 25.78
N ILE A 419 8.82 4.28 25.61
CA ILE A 419 9.99 4.96 26.18
C ILE A 419 9.94 4.91 27.71
N ALA A 420 8.78 5.15 28.32
CA ALA A 420 8.63 5.09 29.77
C ALA A 420 8.97 3.68 30.33
N GLU A 421 8.61 2.61 29.62
CA GLU A 421 9.01 1.26 30.03
C GLU A 421 10.51 1.02 29.85
N LEU A 422 11.12 1.56 28.78
CA LEU A 422 12.57 1.52 28.63
C LEU A 422 13.29 2.32 29.73
N GLU A 423 12.80 3.50 30.11
CA GLU A 423 13.38 4.32 31.19
C GLU A 423 13.38 3.60 32.53
N LYS A 424 12.33 2.84 32.87
CA LYS A 424 12.20 2.05 34.10
C LYS A 424 13.17 0.86 34.15
N ASN A 425 13.53 0.32 32.98
CA ASN A 425 14.37 -0.87 32.89
C ASN A 425 15.85 -0.50 32.99
N GLU A 426 16.51 -0.91 34.08
CA GLU A 426 17.92 -0.64 34.33
C GLU A 426 18.86 -1.76 33.87
N SER A 427 18.32 -2.92 33.50
CA SER A 427 19.10 -4.09 33.07
C SER A 427 19.70 -3.95 31.69
N PHE A 428 19.20 -3.01 30.89
CA PHE A 428 19.57 -2.82 29.48
C PHE A 428 19.99 -1.37 29.17
N GLU A 429 20.84 -1.24 28.17
CA GLU A 429 21.01 0.01 27.42
C GLU A 429 19.86 0.13 26.40
N GLY A 430 18.79 0.82 26.83
CA GLY A 430 17.55 0.92 26.05
C GLY A 430 17.60 1.98 24.98
N SER A 431 17.16 1.62 23.77
CA SER A 431 16.96 2.52 22.63
C SER A 431 15.64 2.20 21.92
N LEU A 432 15.09 3.19 21.19
CA LEU A 432 13.91 3.01 20.38
C LEU A 432 14.12 3.63 19.00
N ILE A 433 13.68 2.93 17.96
CA ILE A 433 13.49 3.44 16.61
C ILE A 433 12.02 3.33 16.27
N TYR A 434 11.41 4.42 15.80
CA TYR A 434 10.10 4.41 15.18
C TYR A 434 10.23 4.86 13.73
N ILE A 435 9.60 4.14 12.82
CA ILE A 435 9.46 4.54 11.41
C ILE A 435 8.15 3.99 10.86
N SER A 436 7.40 4.81 10.12
CA SER A 436 6.22 4.29 9.40
C SER A 436 6.65 3.53 8.15
N ASP A 437 5.82 2.58 7.75
CA ASP A 437 6.03 1.80 6.52
C ASP A 437 5.80 2.66 5.26
N HIS A 438 4.74 3.44 5.21
CA HIS A 438 4.44 4.43 4.17
C HIS A 438 3.59 5.58 4.74
N GLY A 439 3.37 6.60 3.92
CA GLY A 439 2.50 7.71 4.26
C GLY A 439 1.09 7.56 3.71
N GLU A 440 0.31 8.67 3.72
CA GLU A 440 -1.12 8.71 3.41
C GLU A 440 -1.52 10.03 2.76
N SER A 441 -2.32 9.96 1.69
CA SER A 441 -2.99 11.12 1.11
C SER A 441 -4.36 11.33 1.74
N LEU A 442 -4.67 12.57 2.14
CA LEU A 442 -5.92 12.95 2.80
C LEU A 442 -6.84 13.82 1.92
N GLY A 443 -6.66 13.78 0.60
CA GLY A 443 -7.45 14.53 -0.37
C GLY A 443 -6.65 15.55 -1.17
N GLU A 444 -5.34 15.60 -1.01
CA GLU A 444 -4.45 16.42 -1.82
C GLU A 444 -4.61 16.06 -3.30
N ASN A 445 -4.89 17.04 -4.15
CA ASN A 445 -5.18 16.85 -5.57
C ASN A 445 -6.31 15.83 -5.85
N GLY A 446 -7.23 15.60 -4.90
CA GLY A 446 -8.31 14.62 -5.01
C GLY A 446 -7.84 13.18 -4.81
N ILE A 447 -6.63 12.98 -4.30
CA ILE A 447 -6.06 11.66 -3.99
C ILE A 447 -6.28 11.37 -2.50
N TYR A 448 -6.80 10.20 -2.20
CA TYR A 448 -7.03 9.70 -0.85
C TYR A 448 -6.33 8.35 -0.67
N LEU A 449 -6.01 8.01 0.57
CA LEU A 449 -5.33 6.76 0.91
C LEU A 449 -3.92 6.66 0.31
N HIS A 450 -3.43 5.45 0.13
CA HIS A 450 -2.08 5.13 -0.31
C HIS A 450 -2.09 4.13 -1.48
N GLY A 451 -0.91 3.66 -1.91
CA GLY A 451 -0.77 2.59 -2.90
C GLY A 451 -0.60 3.07 -4.33
N LEU A 452 -0.35 4.36 -4.56
CA LEU A 452 0.08 4.82 -5.87
C LEU A 452 1.49 4.27 -6.19
N PRO A 453 1.77 3.93 -7.47
CA PRO A 453 3.13 3.57 -7.86
C PRO A 453 4.11 4.66 -7.44
N TYR A 454 5.20 4.28 -6.80
CA TYR A 454 6.16 5.18 -6.16
C TYR A 454 6.61 6.37 -7.07
N ALA A 455 6.82 6.10 -8.37
CA ALA A 455 7.26 7.11 -9.33
C ALA A 455 6.24 8.26 -9.59
N ILE A 456 5.00 8.11 -9.15
CA ILE A 456 3.92 9.10 -9.33
C ILE A 456 3.16 9.36 -8.02
N ALA A 457 3.59 8.73 -6.95
CA ALA A 457 3.01 8.95 -5.63
C ALA A 457 3.38 10.36 -5.14
N PRO A 458 2.46 11.07 -4.48
CA PRO A 458 2.78 12.34 -3.85
C PRO A 458 3.66 12.13 -2.61
N ASP A 459 4.32 13.20 -2.18
CA ASP A 459 5.21 13.17 -1.01
C ASP A 459 4.49 12.67 0.25
N GLU A 460 3.20 12.95 0.38
CA GLU A 460 2.36 12.48 1.49
C GLU A 460 2.31 10.95 1.60
N GLN A 461 2.56 10.20 0.52
CA GLN A 461 2.63 8.74 0.54
C GLN A 461 4.04 8.18 0.68
N THR A 462 5.06 8.97 0.38
CA THR A 462 6.45 8.51 0.29
C THR A 462 7.36 9.06 1.39
N HIS A 463 6.97 10.16 2.03
CA HIS A 463 7.66 10.77 3.16
C HIS A 463 7.04 10.33 4.49
N VAL A 464 7.85 9.69 5.33
CA VAL A 464 7.43 9.08 6.59
C VAL A 464 8.23 9.62 7.77
N PRO A 465 7.63 9.68 8.96
CA PRO A 465 8.36 10.06 10.18
C PRO A 465 9.33 8.94 10.59
N LEU A 466 10.53 9.33 10.95
CA LEU A 466 11.54 8.52 11.58
C LEU A 466 11.90 9.16 12.92
N MET A 467 11.90 8.39 14.00
CA MET A 467 12.30 8.85 15.33
C MET A 467 13.36 7.93 15.92
N PHE A 468 14.38 8.53 16.53
CA PHE A 468 15.33 7.85 17.40
C PHE A 468 15.15 8.32 18.83
N TYR A 469 15.24 7.37 19.76
CA TYR A 469 15.38 7.63 21.19
C TYR A 469 16.46 6.73 21.78
N SER A 470 17.27 7.26 22.70
CA SER A 470 18.19 6.43 23.48
C SER A 470 18.44 7.02 24.86
N LYS A 471 18.62 6.11 25.84
CA LYS A 471 19.19 6.44 27.16
C LYS A 471 20.65 6.87 27.06
N ASN A 472 21.37 6.44 26.01
CA ASN A 472 22.77 6.73 25.76
C ASN A 472 22.91 8.02 24.95
N ALA A 473 23.32 9.11 25.60
CA ALA A 473 23.53 10.40 24.98
C ALA A 473 24.65 10.38 23.90
N ASP A 474 25.67 9.52 24.07
CA ASP A 474 26.73 9.36 23.09
C ASP A 474 26.17 8.78 21.78
N LEU A 475 25.31 7.75 21.85
CA LEU A 475 24.63 7.20 20.68
C LEU A 475 23.80 8.29 19.97
N MET A 476 23.03 9.09 20.71
CA MET A 476 22.26 10.19 20.12
C MET A 476 23.14 11.23 19.42
N SER A 477 24.33 11.51 19.95
CA SER A 477 25.27 12.46 19.36
C SER A 477 25.87 11.99 18.04
N ARG A 478 25.88 10.67 17.79
CA ARG A 478 26.41 10.01 16.58
C ARG A 478 25.42 9.90 15.43
N ILE A 479 24.20 10.39 15.59
CA ILE A 479 23.26 10.45 14.48
C ILE A 479 23.86 11.32 13.38
N LYS A 480 23.98 10.80 12.16
CA LYS A 480 24.55 11.51 11.02
C LYS A 480 23.75 12.77 10.73
N LYS A 481 24.46 13.88 10.49
CA LYS A 481 23.88 15.21 10.25
C LYS A 481 24.00 15.59 8.77
N GLY A 482 23.01 16.34 8.28
CA GLY A 482 23.04 16.86 6.91
C GLY A 482 22.86 15.81 5.82
N VAL A 483 22.33 14.63 6.18
CA VAL A 483 21.97 13.56 5.25
C VAL A 483 20.47 13.33 5.27
N SER A 484 19.91 12.92 4.14
CA SER A 484 18.52 12.45 4.07
C SER A 484 18.46 10.98 4.43
N PHE A 485 17.53 10.62 5.29
CA PHE A 485 17.29 9.23 5.65
C PHE A 485 16.20 8.59 4.78
N SER A 486 16.26 7.28 4.67
CA SER A 486 15.25 6.45 4.02
C SER A 486 15.13 5.11 4.72
N GLN A 487 14.14 4.33 4.35
CA GLN A 487 14.01 2.95 4.82
C GLN A 487 15.17 2.06 4.35
N ASP A 488 15.89 2.44 3.29
CA ASP A 488 17.12 1.77 2.86
C ASP A 488 18.22 1.73 3.95
N ASN A 489 18.14 2.65 4.91
CA ASN A 489 19.09 2.73 6.01
C ASN A 489 18.81 1.71 7.13
N ILE A 490 17.58 1.20 7.25
CA ILE A 490 17.13 0.41 8.40
C ILE A 490 17.92 -0.89 8.56
N PHE A 491 18.09 -1.67 7.48
CA PHE A 491 18.90 -2.91 7.52
C PHE A 491 20.28 -2.63 8.12
N HIS A 492 20.98 -1.65 7.61
CA HIS A 492 22.34 -1.31 8.01
C HIS A 492 22.40 -0.75 9.44
N THR A 493 21.44 0.07 9.82
CA THR A 493 21.35 0.63 11.17
C THR A 493 21.09 -0.45 12.22
N LEU A 494 20.23 -1.42 11.93
CA LEU A 494 19.97 -2.55 12.82
C LEU A 494 21.22 -3.40 13.03
N LEU A 495 21.93 -3.75 11.96
CA LEU A 495 23.19 -4.50 12.04
C LEU A 495 24.23 -3.71 12.83
N GLY A 496 24.45 -2.45 12.48
CA GLY A 496 25.43 -1.60 13.16
C GLY A 496 25.11 -1.37 14.64
N HIS A 497 23.83 -1.24 15.02
CA HIS A 497 23.42 -1.07 16.42
C HIS A 497 23.89 -2.24 17.29
N PHE A 498 23.81 -3.46 16.79
CA PHE A 498 24.25 -4.66 17.50
C PHE A 498 25.70 -5.09 17.20
N GLY A 499 26.43 -4.33 16.38
CA GLY A 499 27.80 -4.65 16.00
C GLY A 499 27.92 -5.89 15.10
N VAL A 500 26.90 -6.16 14.29
CA VAL A 500 26.91 -7.26 13.32
C VAL A 500 27.69 -6.85 12.08
N LEU A 501 28.67 -7.64 11.72
CA LEU A 501 29.54 -7.49 10.54
C LEU A 501 29.17 -8.54 9.51
N SER A 502 29.05 -8.13 8.26
CA SER A 502 28.80 -8.98 7.10
C SER A 502 29.20 -8.23 5.84
N LYS A 503 29.45 -8.92 4.74
CA LYS A 503 29.67 -8.29 3.43
C LYS A 503 28.47 -7.47 2.92
N TYR A 504 27.28 -7.71 3.49
CA TYR A 504 26.04 -6.97 3.17
C TYR A 504 25.87 -5.71 4.03
N TYR A 505 26.67 -5.50 5.07
CA TYR A 505 26.64 -4.30 5.90
C TYR A 505 27.44 -3.18 5.24
N ASP A 506 26.76 -2.07 4.93
CA ASP A 506 27.39 -0.83 4.47
C ASP A 506 27.26 0.24 5.56
N LYS A 507 28.42 0.64 6.15
CA LYS A 507 28.47 1.68 7.18
C LYS A 507 28.02 3.06 6.66
N ASN A 508 28.06 3.31 5.36
CA ASN A 508 27.60 4.58 4.80
C ASN A 508 26.08 4.70 4.90
N LEU A 509 25.37 3.58 4.86
CA LEU A 509 23.92 3.48 5.01
C LEU A 509 23.49 3.33 6.47
N ASP A 510 24.39 3.06 7.42
CA ASP A 510 24.06 3.17 8.85
C ASP A 510 23.76 4.64 9.20
N MET A 511 22.68 4.88 9.91
CA MET A 511 22.26 6.24 10.29
C MET A 511 23.11 6.85 11.41
N PHE A 512 23.95 6.03 12.04
CA PHE A 512 24.90 6.47 13.07
C PHE A 512 26.34 6.43 12.55
N GLU A 513 27.13 7.39 13.01
CA GLU A 513 28.60 7.34 12.83
C GLU A 513 29.17 6.20 13.70
N ARG A 514 29.91 5.29 13.06
CA ARG A 514 30.49 4.08 13.67
C ARG A 514 32.00 4.07 13.59
#